data_39447b67e309fd837bbfc898240ee0fe
#
_entry.id   39447b67e309fd837bbfc898240ee0fe
#
_cell.length_a   1.000
_cell.length_b   1.000
_cell.length_c   1.000
_cell.angle_alpha   90.00
_cell.angle_beta   90.00
_cell.angle_gamma   90.00
#
_symmetry.space_group_name_H-M   'P 1'
#
loop_
_entity.id
_entity.type
_entity.pdbx_description
1 polymer ?
#
loop_
_entity_poly.entity_id
_entity_poly.type
_entity_poly.pdbx_seq_one_letter_code
_entity_poly.pdbx_strand_id
1 'polypeptide(L)'
;SDDYCEGTAWQWTWFVPHDVPGLVGLMGGEEAFVGKLDSLFTVSSELEGETVSADISGLIGQYAHGNEPSHHIIHLYNYVNRPWRTQELVDSVLYSQYRNAPDGLSGNEDCGQMSAWYILNAMGFYQVCPGEPVYSIGRPLFEEVTIHLPGQKDFVIRTKNNSKENKYVQSILLNGKPLEPVSYTHLRAHETR
;
A
#
# COMPACT_ATOMS: atom_id res chain seq x y z
N SER A 1 13.68 -9.91 15.71
CA SER A 1 13.51 -11.23 16.36
C SER A 1 14.29 -12.26 15.57
N ASP A 2 15.03 -13.12 16.26
CA ASP A 2 15.92 -14.11 15.65
C ASP A 2 15.17 -15.26 14.98
N ASP A 3 13.85 -15.33 15.18
CA ASP A 3 12.95 -16.32 14.56
C ASP A 3 12.48 -15.95 13.14
N TYR A 4 12.74 -14.72 12.68
CA TYR A 4 12.26 -14.20 11.41
C TYR A 4 13.41 -13.64 10.57
N CYS A 5 13.37 -13.85 9.26
CA CYS A 5 14.31 -13.28 8.32
C CYS A 5 13.95 -11.80 8.05
N GLU A 6 14.89 -10.89 8.25
CA GLU A 6 14.76 -9.46 7.90
C GLU A 6 13.49 -8.79 8.43
N GLY A 7 12.98 -9.24 9.57
CA GLY A 7 11.74 -8.74 10.13
C GLY A 7 11.49 -9.27 11.53
N THR A 8 10.33 -8.91 12.05
CA THR A 8 9.78 -9.42 13.31
C THR A 8 8.39 -10.00 13.08
N ALA A 9 7.79 -10.56 14.12
CA ALA A 9 6.39 -11.02 14.06
C ALA A 9 5.42 -9.89 13.64
N TRP A 10 5.77 -8.62 13.93
CA TRP A 10 4.95 -7.49 13.53
C TRP A 10 4.80 -7.34 12.02
N GLN A 11 5.88 -7.50 11.24
CA GLN A 11 5.85 -7.41 9.79
C GLN A 11 5.28 -8.69 9.18
N TRP A 12 5.79 -9.85 9.64
CA TRP A 12 5.44 -11.15 9.03
C TRP A 12 4.02 -11.62 9.29
N THR A 13 3.34 -11.15 10.36
CA THR A 13 1.91 -11.44 10.62
C THR A 13 1.00 -11.15 9.43
N TRP A 14 1.34 -10.16 8.60
CA TRP A 14 0.51 -9.68 7.49
C TRP A 14 0.85 -10.34 6.16
N PHE A 15 1.89 -11.18 6.09
CA PHE A 15 2.36 -11.74 4.83
C PHE A 15 1.51 -12.90 4.33
N VAL A 16 0.21 -12.64 4.18
CA VAL A 16 -0.83 -13.53 3.60
C VAL A 16 -1.57 -12.78 2.48
N PRO A 17 -0.86 -12.21 1.48
CA PRO A 17 -1.50 -11.38 0.45
C PRO A 17 -2.45 -12.19 -0.44
N HIS A 18 -2.30 -13.50 -0.52
CA HIS A 18 -3.09 -14.43 -1.33
C HIS A 18 -4.45 -14.78 -0.70
N ASP A 19 -4.65 -14.53 0.60
CA ASP A 19 -5.93 -14.81 1.30
C ASP A 19 -6.17 -13.82 2.45
N VAL A 20 -6.31 -12.54 2.12
CA VAL A 20 -6.60 -11.50 3.13
C VAL A 20 -7.93 -11.77 3.87
N PRO A 21 -9.04 -12.17 3.21
CA PRO A 21 -10.26 -12.51 3.93
C PRO A 21 -10.09 -13.66 4.93
N GLY A 22 -9.31 -14.68 4.59
CA GLY A 22 -8.97 -15.77 5.51
C GLY A 22 -8.18 -15.26 6.71
N LEU A 23 -7.20 -14.38 6.51
CA LEU A 23 -6.46 -13.74 7.59
C LEU A 23 -7.37 -12.93 8.53
N VAL A 24 -8.31 -12.14 7.96
CA VAL A 24 -9.31 -11.41 8.75
C VAL A 24 -10.14 -12.37 9.61
N GLY A 25 -10.59 -13.48 9.03
CA GLY A 25 -11.35 -14.50 9.76
C GLY A 25 -10.54 -15.13 10.90
N LEU A 26 -9.28 -15.50 10.66
CA LEU A 26 -8.37 -16.06 11.65
C LEU A 26 -8.08 -15.12 12.82
N MET A 27 -8.04 -13.80 12.56
CA MET A 27 -7.85 -12.77 13.59
C MET A 27 -9.12 -12.46 14.42
N GLY A 28 -10.25 -13.09 14.09
CA GLY A 28 -11.50 -12.88 14.82
C GLY A 28 -12.45 -11.84 14.22
N GLY A 29 -12.26 -11.51 12.93
CA GLY A 29 -13.11 -10.60 12.17
C GLY A 29 -12.53 -9.20 11.97
N GLU A 30 -13.28 -8.36 11.25
CA GLU A 30 -12.81 -7.05 10.78
C GLU A 30 -12.33 -6.12 11.89
N GLU A 31 -13.07 -6.01 12.99
CA GLU A 31 -12.71 -5.08 14.09
C GLU A 31 -11.42 -5.50 14.81
N ALA A 32 -11.22 -6.81 15.04
CA ALA A 32 -10.01 -7.33 15.64
C ALA A 32 -8.81 -7.15 14.69
N PHE A 33 -9.02 -7.40 13.40
CA PHE A 33 -8.03 -7.18 12.35
C PHE A 33 -7.61 -5.71 12.28
N VAL A 34 -8.57 -4.78 12.21
CA VAL A 34 -8.30 -3.32 12.18
C VAL A 34 -7.56 -2.88 13.44
N GLY A 35 -8.01 -3.31 14.62
CA GLY A 35 -7.34 -2.97 15.87
C GLY A 35 -5.87 -3.43 15.92
N LYS A 36 -5.58 -4.63 15.41
CA LYS A 36 -4.20 -5.14 15.29
C LYS A 36 -3.40 -4.38 14.22
N LEU A 37 -4.04 -4.05 13.09
CA LEU A 37 -3.42 -3.30 12.00
C LEU A 37 -3.10 -1.85 12.42
N ASP A 38 -4.01 -1.18 13.13
CA ASP A 38 -3.75 0.15 13.70
C ASP A 38 -2.60 0.11 14.72
N SER A 39 -2.52 -0.97 15.52
CA SER A 39 -1.43 -1.15 16.46
C SER A 39 -0.07 -1.20 15.78
N LEU A 40 0.04 -1.83 14.59
CA LEU A 40 1.28 -1.88 13.81
C LEU A 40 1.88 -0.49 13.57
N PHE A 41 1.03 0.51 13.30
CA PHE A 41 1.46 1.88 12.98
C PHE A 41 1.61 2.79 14.21
N THR A 42 1.21 2.34 15.40
CA THR A 42 1.15 3.18 16.61
C THR A 42 2.02 2.73 17.75
N VAL A 43 2.46 1.48 17.79
CA VAL A 43 3.38 0.96 18.83
C VAL A 43 4.78 1.56 18.66
N SER A 44 5.62 1.41 19.67
CA SER A 44 7.03 1.83 19.63
C SER A 44 7.75 1.23 18.42
N SER A 45 8.61 2.04 17.80
CA SER A 45 9.52 1.59 16.73
C SER A 45 10.79 0.91 17.27
N GLU A 46 10.91 0.70 18.58
CA GLU A 46 12.01 -0.05 19.15
C GLU A 46 11.95 -1.51 18.71
N LEU A 47 13.07 -2.01 18.23
CA LEU A 47 13.23 -3.39 17.79
C LEU A 47 13.86 -4.21 18.90
N GLU A 48 13.26 -5.35 19.22
CA GLU A 48 13.75 -6.30 20.20
C GLU A 48 14.41 -7.49 19.51
N GLY A 49 15.52 -7.96 20.06
CA GLY A 49 16.28 -9.12 19.57
C GLY A 49 17.79 -8.96 19.86
N GLU A 50 18.54 -10.06 19.82
CA GLU A 50 20.01 -10.04 19.97
C GLU A 50 20.66 -9.37 18.75
N THR A 51 20.07 -9.56 17.55
CA THR A 51 20.50 -8.92 16.32
C THR A 51 19.31 -8.23 15.64
N VAL A 52 19.51 -7.01 15.19
CA VAL A 52 18.54 -6.24 14.41
C VAL A 52 19.02 -6.18 12.98
N SER A 53 18.18 -6.66 12.03
CA SER A 53 18.49 -6.55 10.60
C SER A 53 18.47 -5.09 10.16
N ALA A 54 19.45 -4.68 9.36
CA ALA A 54 19.50 -3.37 8.73
C ALA A 54 18.35 -3.12 7.75
N ASP A 55 17.71 -4.19 7.26
CA ASP A 55 16.58 -4.13 6.34
C ASP A 55 15.29 -3.68 7.01
N ILE A 56 15.22 -3.77 8.36
CA ILE A 56 14.11 -3.20 9.14
C ILE A 56 14.31 -1.69 9.26
N SER A 57 13.94 -0.96 8.22
CA SER A 57 14.14 0.49 8.09
C SER A 57 12.86 1.20 7.66
N GLY A 58 12.86 2.54 7.69
CA GLY A 58 11.68 3.33 7.34
C GLY A 58 10.48 3.07 8.24
N LEU A 59 10.72 2.96 9.55
CA LEU A 59 9.72 2.57 10.54
C LEU A 59 8.66 3.66 10.77
N ILE A 60 7.39 3.22 10.77
CA ILE A 60 6.23 3.95 11.29
C ILE A 60 5.55 2.99 12.27
N GLY A 61 5.74 3.17 13.57
CA GLY A 61 5.50 2.11 14.54
C GLY A 61 6.37 0.90 14.22
N GLN A 62 5.75 -0.24 13.99
CA GLN A 62 6.42 -1.47 13.54
C GLN A 62 6.21 -1.76 12.03
N TYR A 63 5.57 -0.87 11.29
CA TYR A 63 5.56 -0.92 9.84
C TYR A 63 6.94 -0.52 9.31
N ALA A 64 7.62 -1.43 8.61
CA ALA A 64 8.97 -1.22 8.09
C ALA A 64 8.92 -1.00 6.57
N HIS A 65 8.83 0.26 6.13
CA HIS A 65 8.70 0.57 4.71
C HIS A 65 9.91 0.16 3.88
N GLY A 66 11.09 0.15 4.47
CA GLY A 66 12.33 -0.21 3.79
C GLY A 66 12.47 -1.69 3.44
N ASN A 67 11.48 -2.54 3.76
CA ASN A 67 11.53 -3.96 3.41
C ASN A 67 10.20 -4.45 2.83
N GLU A 68 10.26 -5.28 1.78
CA GLU A 68 9.14 -5.70 0.94
C GLU A 68 8.00 -6.43 1.68
N PRO A 69 8.24 -7.23 2.73
CA PRO A 69 7.14 -7.85 3.49
C PRO A 69 6.10 -6.85 3.99
N SER A 70 6.45 -5.56 4.09
CA SER A 70 5.54 -4.50 4.54
C SER A 70 4.77 -3.81 3.41
N HIS A 71 5.18 -3.93 2.15
CA HIS A 71 4.74 -3.05 1.06
C HIS A 71 3.24 -3.14 0.74
N HIS A 72 2.59 -4.29 0.97
CA HIS A 72 1.16 -4.49 0.75
C HIS A 72 0.30 -4.09 1.96
N ILE A 73 0.90 -3.98 3.17
CA ILE A 73 0.17 -3.90 4.45
C ILE A 73 -0.77 -2.69 4.51
N ILE A 74 -0.34 -1.52 4.03
CA ILE A 74 -1.16 -0.30 4.03
C ILE A 74 -2.47 -0.50 3.25
N HIS A 75 -2.43 -1.31 2.19
CA HIS A 75 -3.58 -1.59 1.34
C HIS A 75 -4.58 -2.59 1.95
N LEU A 76 -4.22 -3.27 3.05
CA LEU A 76 -5.10 -4.22 3.73
C LEU A 76 -6.34 -3.54 4.33
N TYR A 77 -6.29 -2.25 4.64
CA TYR A 77 -7.46 -1.49 5.08
C TYR A 77 -8.58 -1.45 4.04
N ASN A 78 -8.26 -1.55 2.75
CA ASN A 78 -9.28 -1.62 1.69
C ASN A 78 -10.12 -2.90 1.79
N TYR A 79 -9.55 -4.00 2.30
CA TYR A 79 -10.25 -5.28 2.46
C TYR A 79 -11.23 -5.31 3.64
N VAL A 80 -11.16 -4.31 4.51
CA VAL A 80 -12.01 -4.17 5.70
C VAL A 80 -12.77 -2.85 5.73
N ASN A 81 -13.12 -2.32 4.55
CA ASN A 81 -13.94 -1.12 4.39
C ASN A 81 -13.39 0.13 5.10
N ARG A 82 -12.05 0.32 5.11
CA ARG A 82 -11.37 1.49 5.67
C ARG A 82 -10.46 2.18 4.66
N PRO A 83 -10.92 2.47 3.41
CA PRO A 83 -10.06 3.01 2.35
C PRO A 83 -9.39 4.34 2.71
N TRP A 84 -10.02 5.14 3.55
CA TRP A 84 -9.43 6.38 4.03
C TRP A 84 -8.11 6.17 4.80
N ARG A 85 -8.00 5.05 5.54
CA ARG A 85 -6.75 4.71 6.25
C ARG A 85 -5.63 4.35 5.27
N THR A 86 -5.94 3.58 4.20
CA THR A 86 -5.00 3.36 3.10
C THR A 86 -4.52 4.69 2.53
N GLN A 87 -5.44 5.61 2.23
CA GLN A 87 -5.12 6.90 1.62
C GLN A 87 -4.27 7.79 2.53
N GLU A 88 -4.55 7.83 3.83
CA GLU A 88 -3.75 8.56 4.83
C GLU A 88 -2.33 8.01 4.93
N LEU A 89 -2.19 6.70 5.03
CA LEU A 89 -0.89 6.05 5.22
C LEU A 89 -0.05 6.09 3.95
N VAL A 90 -0.66 5.89 2.77
CA VAL A 90 0.02 6.08 1.48
C VAL A 90 0.55 7.50 1.37
N ASP A 91 -0.29 8.50 1.64
CA ASP A 91 0.12 9.91 1.64
C ASP A 91 1.30 10.15 2.59
N SER A 92 1.21 9.64 3.82
CA SER A 92 2.27 9.76 4.82
C SER A 92 3.58 9.15 4.34
N VAL A 93 3.56 7.94 3.80
CA VAL A 93 4.77 7.24 3.33
C VAL A 93 5.38 7.95 2.12
N LEU A 94 4.56 8.35 1.13
CA LEU A 94 5.05 9.04 -0.06
C LEU A 94 5.80 10.34 0.28
N TYR A 95 5.39 11.05 1.34
CA TYR A 95 6.05 12.30 1.75
C TYR A 95 7.15 12.14 2.80
N SER A 96 7.14 11.07 3.59
CA SER A 96 8.10 10.91 4.69
C SER A 96 9.25 9.95 4.38
N GLN A 97 9.03 8.96 3.49
CA GLN A 97 9.99 7.89 3.25
C GLN A 97 10.77 8.06 1.94
N TYR A 98 10.42 9.07 1.13
CA TYR A 98 11.05 9.35 -0.15
C TYR A 98 11.49 10.82 -0.25
N ARG A 99 12.68 11.04 -0.82
CA ARG A 99 13.24 12.37 -1.06
C ARG A 99 13.88 12.43 -2.44
N ASN A 100 13.85 13.60 -3.07
CA ASN A 100 14.60 13.84 -4.31
C ASN A 100 16.09 14.10 -4.00
N ALA A 101 16.81 13.03 -3.63
CA ALA A 101 18.23 13.04 -3.30
C ALA A 101 18.83 11.66 -3.60
N PRO A 102 20.18 11.54 -3.76
CA PRO A 102 20.83 10.25 -4.01
C PRO A 102 20.60 9.21 -2.90
N ASP A 103 20.39 9.65 -1.67
CA ASP A 103 20.04 8.85 -0.48
C ASP A 103 18.55 8.95 -0.15
N GLY A 104 17.69 9.09 -1.15
CA GLY A 104 16.28 9.44 -1.00
C GLY A 104 15.34 8.30 -0.63
N LEU A 105 15.82 7.09 -0.43
CA LEU A 105 15.06 5.91 -0.04
C LEU A 105 15.26 5.58 1.43
N SER A 106 14.26 5.01 2.08
CA SER A 106 14.33 4.58 3.49
C SER A 106 14.92 3.17 3.70
N GLY A 107 15.55 2.61 2.70
CA GLY A 107 16.17 1.29 2.70
C GLY A 107 16.93 1.06 1.41
N ASN A 108 17.21 -0.20 1.10
CA ASN A 108 17.80 -0.58 -0.19
C ASN A 108 16.78 -0.38 -1.32
N GLU A 109 17.26 -0.24 -2.56
CA GLU A 109 16.36 -0.12 -3.74
C GLU A 109 15.71 -1.45 -4.12
N ASP A 110 16.39 -2.56 -3.85
CA ASP A 110 15.97 -3.94 -4.08
C ASP A 110 15.45 -4.19 -5.49
N CYS A 111 16.37 -4.02 -6.45
CA CYS A 111 16.11 -4.23 -7.89
C CYS A 111 14.94 -3.38 -8.44
N GLY A 112 14.70 -2.22 -7.87
CA GLY A 112 13.66 -1.29 -8.31
C GLY A 112 12.33 -1.42 -7.56
N GLN A 113 12.22 -2.28 -6.55
CA GLN A 113 10.97 -2.47 -5.80
C GLN A 113 10.55 -1.21 -5.04
N MET A 114 11.48 -0.49 -4.42
CA MET A 114 11.19 0.73 -3.68
C MET A 114 10.69 1.85 -4.61
N SER A 115 11.35 2.06 -5.75
CA SER A 115 10.91 3.02 -6.76
C SER A 115 9.58 2.63 -7.39
N ALA A 116 9.38 1.33 -7.68
CA ALA A 116 8.13 0.83 -8.22
C ALA A 116 6.96 1.04 -7.24
N TRP A 117 7.19 0.81 -5.95
CA TRP A 117 6.19 1.08 -4.90
C TRP A 117 5.77 2.56 -4.91
N TYR A 118 6.77 3.48 -4.94
CA TYR A 118 6.49 4.92 -5.00
C TYR A 118 5.67 5.27 -6.24
N ILE A 119 6.12 4.84 -7.43
CA ILE A 119 5.47 5.19 -8.70
C ILE A 119 4.03 4.68 -8.75
N LEU A 120 3.79 3.42 -8.40
CA LEU A 120 2.45 2.83 -8.42
C LEU A 120 1.51 3.55 -7.45
N ASN A 121 1.96 3.79 -6.22
CA ASN A 121 1.14 4.51 -5.24
C ASN A 121 0.93 5.98 -5.61
N ALA A 122 1.92 6.65 -6.20
CA ALA A 122 1.79 8.01 -6.70
C ALA A 122 0.82 8.11 -7.89
N MET A 123 0.69 7.05 -8.70
CA MET A 123 -0.35 6.92 -9.72
C MET A 123 -1.74 6.61 -9.13
N GLY A 124 -1.80 6.14 -7.89
CA GLY A 124 -3.03 5.92 -7.13
C GLY A 124 -3.50 4.49 -7.01
N PHE A 125 -2.67 3.49 -7.29
CA PHE A 125 -3.01 2.07 -7.14
C PHE A 125 -1.81 1.21 -6.77
N TYR A 126 -2.07 0.03 -6.21
CA TYR A 126 -1.04 -0.96 -5.89
C TYR A 126 -1.60 -2.38 -5.96
N GLN A 127 -0.77 -3.36 -6.33
CA GLN A 127 -1.14 -4.77 -6.38
C GLN A 127 -0.77 -5.46 -5.06
N VAL A 128 -1.77 -5.86 -4.28
CA VAL A 128 -1.55 -6.51 -2.96
C VAL A 128 -1.01 -7.93 -3.14
N CYS A 129 -1.60 -8.68 -4.06
CA CYS A 129 -1.18 -10.06 -4.37
C CYS A 129 -0.61 -10.12 -5.79
N PRO A 130 0.72 -10.26 -5.95
CA PRO A 130 1.32 -10.50 -7.26
C PRO A 130 0.74 -11.77 -7.89
N GLY A 131 0.37 -11.69 -9.18
CA GLY A 131 -0.27 -12.80 -9.90
C GLY A 131 -1.81 -12.73 -9.93
N GLU A 132 -2.45 -11.95 -9.07
CA GLU A 132 -3.87 -11.62 -9.19
C GLU A 132 -4.04 -10.31 -9.98
N PRO A 133 -4.91 -10.27 -11.01
CA PRO A 133 -5.12 -9.07 -11.82
C PRO A 133 -6.02 -8.05 -11.10
N VAL A 134 -5.73 -7.76 -9.85
CA VAL A 134 -6.51 -6.89 -8.97
C VAL A 134 -5.61 -5.80 -8.39
N TYR A 135 -6.03 -4.55 -8.52
CA TYR A 135 -5.32 -3.40 -7.97
C TYR A 135 -6.15 -2.72 -6.88
N SER A 136 -5.54 -2.54 -5.74
CA SER A 136 -6.06 -1.75 -4.63
C SER A 136 -5.87 -0.25 -4.93
N ILE A 137 -6.93 0.54 -4.76
CA ILE A 137 -6.87 1.98 -5.02
C ILE A 137 -6.43 2.71 -3.74
N GLY A 138 -5.43 3.56 -3.90
CA GLY A 138 -4.86 4.38 -2.85
C GLY A 138 -5.16 5.87 -3.06
N ARG A 139 -4.13 6.70 -2.92
CA ARG A 139 -4.20 8.15 -3.04
C ARG A 139 -3.29 8.63 -4.16
N PRO A 140 -3.84 8.98 -5.35
CA PRO A 140 -3.02 9.51 -6.45
C PRO A 140 -2.43 10.87 -6.09
N LEU A 141 -1.17 11.12 -6.46
CA LEU A 141 -0.49 12.40 -6.27
C LEU A 141 -0.70 13.38 -7.42
N PHE A 142 -0.87 12.87 -8.64
CA PHE A 142 -0.86 13.67 -9.86
C PHE A 142 -2.28 14.02 -10.31
N GLU A 143 -2.43 15.16 -11.00
CA GLU A 143 -3.69 15.54 -11.65
C GLU A 143 -4.01 14.64 -12.84
N GLU A 144 -2.99 14.26 -13.59
CA GLU A 144 -3.10 13.34 -14.71
C GLU A 144 -1.87 12.42 -14.82
N VAL A 145 -2.12 11.16 -15.10
CA VAL A 145 -1.11 10.16 -15.46
C VAL A 145 -1.55 9.44 -16.72
N THR A 146 -0.66 9.29 -17.69
CA THR A 146 -0.90 8.51 -18.89
C THR A 146 0.07 7.33 -18.96
N ILE A 147 -0.47 6.13 -19.05
CA ILE A 147 0.30 4.89 -19.24
C ILE A 147 0.12 4.45 -20.69
N HIS A 148 1.20 4.47 -21.45
CA HIS A 148 1.20 4.03 -22.85
C HIS A 148 1.28 2.50 -22.91
N LEU A 149 0.19 1.86 -23.34
CA LEU A 149 0.10 0.41 -23.45
C LEU A 149 0.49 -0.04 -24.87
N PRO A 150 1.47 -0.94 -25.04
CA PRO A 150 1.89 -1.41 -26.37
C PRO A 150 0.72 -2.01 -27.17
N GLY A 151 0.46 -1.45 -28.37
CA GLY A 151 -0.59 -1.92 -29.27
C GLY A 151 -2.02 -1.72 -28.79
N GLN A 152 -2.23 -0.94 -27.74
CA GLN A 152 -3.55 -0.64 -27.17
C GLN A 152 -3.74 0.88 -27.01
N LYS A 153 -4.93 1.26 -26.54
CA LYS A 153 -5.19 2.65 -26.14
C LYS A 153 -4.46 2.95 -24.82
N ASP A 154 -4.09 4.20 -24.65
CA ASP A 154 -3.50 4.68 -23.40
C ASP A 154 -4.48 4.48 -22.23
N PHE A 155 -3.92 4.12 -21.08
CA PHE A 155 -4.64 4.13 -19.82
C PHE A 155 -4.38 5.47 -19.11
N VAL A 156 -5.44 6.28 -18.95
CA VAL A 156 -5.33 7.62 -18.40
C VAL A 156 -6.04 7.72 -17.07
N ILE A 157 -5.31 8.16 -16.06
CA ILE A 157 -5.84 8.45 -14.71
C ILE A 157 -5.97 9.97 -14.59
N ARG A 158 -7.14 10.45 -14.21
CA ARG A 158 -7.39 11.88 -13.95
C ARG A 158 -7.98 12.07 -12.58
N THR A 159 -7.44 13.02 -11.83
CA THR A 159 -7.97 13.42 -10.54
C THR A 159 -8.62 14.80 -10.63
N LYS A 160 -9.61 15.05 -9.77
CA LYS A 160 -10.26 16.34 -9.63
C LYS A 160 -10.14 16.82 -8.20
N ASN A 161 -9.82 18.09 -8.01
CA ASN A 161 -9.68 18.75 -6.72
C ASN A 161 -8.62 18.06 -5.81
N ASN A 162 -7.60 17.47 -6.42
CA ASN A 162 -6.51 16.83 -5.68
C ASN A 162 -5.60 17.90 -5.04
N SER A 163 -5.43 17.81 -3.73
CA SER A 163 -4.51 18.67 -2.97
C SER A 163 -4.06 17.96 -1.70
N LYS A 164 -3.18 18.58 -0.91
CA LYS A 164 -2.76 18.02 0.39
C LYS A 164 -3.93 17.91 1.37
N GLU A 165 -4.89 18.83 1.29
CA GLU A 165 -6.09 18.85 2.12
C GLU A 165 -7.14 17.86 1.62
N ASN A 166 -7.27 17.75 0.29
CA ASN A 166 -8.25 16.89 -0.38
C ASN A 166 -7.64 15.54 -0.75
N LYS A 167 -7.16 14.80 0.24
CA LYS A 167 -6.48 13.51 0.04
C LYS A 167 -7.42 12.31 -0.03
N TYR A 168 -8.69 12.47 0.33
CA TYR A 168 -9.64 11.37 0.34
C TYR A 168 -10.42 11.28 -0.97
N VAL A 169 -10.34 10.13 -1.62
CA VAL A 169 -11.09 9.82 -2.85
C VAL A 169 -12.57 9.67 -2.51
N GLN A 170 -13.42 10.49 -3.12
CA GLN A 170 -14.86 10.50 -2.88
C GLN A 170 -15.64 9.61 -3.86
N SER A 171 -15.16 9.52 -5.10
CA SER A 171 -15.78 8.71 -6.15
C SER A 171 -14.76 8.36 -7.22
N ILE A 172 -15.00 7.26 -7.90
CA ILE A 172 -14.15 6.76 -8.97
C ILE A 172 -15.04 6.43 -10.18
N LEU A 173 -14.60 6.85 -11.36
CA LEU A 173 -15.22 6.49 -12.61
C LEU A 173 -14.23 5.70 -13.47
N LEU A 174 -14.65 4.58 -13.99
CA LEU A 174 -13.91 3.83 -15.02
C LEU A 174 -14.64 3.93 -16.34
N ASN A 175 -14.01 4.52 -17.36
CA ASN A 175 -14.61 4.76 -18.67
C ASN A 175 -15.98 5.48 -18.59
N GLY A 176 -16.09 6.45 -17.65
CA GLY A 176 -17.31 7.23 -17.42
C GLY A 176 -18.40 6.55 -16.60
N LYS A 177 -18.21 5.31 -16.17
CA LYS A 177 -19.14 4.57 -15.30
C LYS A 177 -18.64 4.59 -13.86
N PRO A 178 -19.51 4.80 -12.86
CA PRO A 178 -19.13 4.66 -11.47
C PRO A 178 -18.55 3.27 -11.21
N LEU A 179 -17.40 3.24 -10.55
CA LEU A 179 -16.97 2.04 -9.85
C LEU A 179 -17.80 2.00 -8.57
N GLU A 180 -18.68 1.00 -8.46
CA GLU A 180 -19.39 0.77 -7.22
C GLU A 180 -18.36 0.65 -6.09
N PRO A 181 -18.58 1.27 -4.93
CA PRO A 181 -17.80 0.99 -3.76
C PRO A 181 -18.14 -0.44 -3.32
N VAL A 182 -17.62 -1.41 -4.04
CA VAL A 182 -17.48 -2.76 -3.52
C VAL A 182 -16.57 -2.60 -2.31
N SER A 183 -16.75 -3.44 -1.33
CA SER A 183 -15.95 -3.50 -0.10
C SER A 183 -14.44 -3.43 -0.33
N TYR A 184 -14.00 -3.42 -1.56
CA TYR A 184 -12.64 -3.27 -2.03
C TYR A 184 -12.62 -2.28 -3.20
N THR A 185 -11.92 -1.21 -3.08
CA THR A 185 -11.61 -0.36 -4.21
C THR A 185 -10.57 -1.07 -5.10
N HIS A 186 -11.01 -2.11 -5.80
CA HIS A 186 -10.17 -2.93 -6.66
C HIS A 186 -10.51 -2.69 -8.13
N LEU A 187 -9.48 -2.45 -8.93
CA LEU A 187 -9.56 -2.38 -10.37
C LEU A 187 -9.04 -3.70 -10.94
N ARG A 188 -9.88 -4.44 -11.66
CA ARG A 188 -9.45 -5.65 -12.36
C ARG A 188 -8.82 -5.28 -13.70
N ALA A 189 -7.72 -5.92 -14.06
CA ALA A 189 -7.00 -5.66 -15.30
C ALA A 189 -7.86 -5.84 -16.58
N HIS A 190 -8.97 -6.59 -16.49
CA HIS A 190 -9.89 -6.80 -17.61
C HIS A 190 -10.92 -5.68 -17.80
N GLU A 191 -11.06 -4.77 -16.87
CA GLU A 191 -12.05 -3.67 -16.94
C GLU A 191 -11.54 -2.47 -17.72
N THR A 192 -10.31 -2.54 -18.23
CA THR A 192 -9.63 -1.48 -18.99
C THR A 192 -9.76 -1.62 -20.53
N ARG A 193 -10.70 -2.42 -21.02
CA ARG A 193 -10.92 -2.63 -22.48
C ARG A 193 -11.80 -1.57 -23.12
#